data_d6919d26d24766a5c60874ef4a3c6d58
#
_entry.id   d6919d26d24766a5c60874ef4a3c6d58
#
_cell.length_a   1.000
_cell.length_b   1.000
_cell.length_c   1.000
_cell.angle_alpha   90.00
_cell.angle_beta   90.00
_cell.angle_gamma   90.00
#
_symmetry.space_group_name_H-M   'P 1'
#
loop_
_entity.id
_entity.type
_entity.pdbx_description
1 polymer ?
#
loop_
_entity_poly.entity_id
_entity_poly.type
_entity_poly.pdbx_seq_one_letter_code
_entity_poly.pdbx_strand_id
1 'polypeptide(L)'
;STLIFSIFLSIAMGQVKPRRFSKQWKMDGPEKSWNTVEHESFFQWRDKLRARRAMTNDEILRRQKAILNGNKITTEIWNYGSISSPGNRVTDIVWEGLGYGYEFGPFIGAEIIIPANSHQDAYIKKDASGNPILDADGNPIWAAKVISDGLVSLGGEISPDGKSFWGWEPLTYNEKGVPYGDPNSPRIPTSNDMDRDGDGKPDSWPEGWYNANLKRYVWPGALRQGSSNADLESFFVVDDRSNQEFKYYPFSNDSTKMGLGIEIECRYYQWSNPLAEDVIFLIYKVTNKSEKDLNEVVFGMWGDPHIGGPSNWQDDLSYFDTELNMVY
;
A
#
# COMPACT_ATOMS: atom_id res chain seq x y z
N SER A 1 -11.66 -16.62 -3.90
CA SER A 1 -12.31 -15.62 -4.78
C SER A 1 -11.39 -14.43 -4.98
N THR A 2 -11.48 -13.81 -6.14
CA THR A 2 -10.67 -12.63 -6.48
C THR A 2 -11.60 -11.48 -6.84
N LEU A 3 -11.35 -10.32 -6.24
CA LEU A 3 -12.03 -9.05 -6.53
C LEU A 3 -11.02 -8.07 -7.08
N ILE A 4 -11.43 -7.24 -8.04
CA ILE A 4 -10.60 -6.18 -8.61
C ILE A 4 -11.25 -4.85 -8.26
N PHE A 5 -10.48 -4.00 -7.57
CA PHE A 5 -10.88 -2.64 -7.24
C PHE A 5 -10.01 -1.66 -8.04
N SER A 6 -10.67 -0.70 -8.67
CA SER A 6 -10.02 0.42 -9.34
C SER A 6 -10.40 1.69 -8.61
N ILE A 7 -9.41 2.36 -8.05
CA ILE A 7 -9.58 3.62 -7.36
C ILE A 7 -8.89 4.70 -8.20
N PHE A 8 -9.63 5.77 -8.44
CA PHE A 8 -9.13 6.96 -9.10
C PHE A 8 -8.84 7.99 -8.02
N LEU A 9 -7.58 8.16 -7.67
CA LEU A 9 -7.16 9.28 -6.85
C LEU A 9 -7.04 10.50 -7.75
N SER A 10 -8.13 11.26 -7.84
CA SER A 10 -8.17 12.53 -8.54
C SER A 10 -8.18 13.66 -7.51
N ILE A 11 -7.25 14.55 -7.62
CA ILE A 11 -7.26 15.78 -6.83
C ILE A 11 -8.16 16.75 -7.56
N ALA A 12 -9.47 16.72 -7.23
CA ALA A 12 -10.44 17.64 -7.80
C ALA A 12 -10.30 19.01 -7.11
N MET A 13 -9.77 19.97 -7.83
CA MET A 13 -9.70 21.35 -7.38
C MET A 13 -10.93 22.12 -7.83
N GLY A 14 -11.81 22.48 -6.89
CA GLY A 14 -12.66 23.64 -7.09
C GLY A 14 -11.76 24.87 -7.34
N GLN A 15 -12.23 25.83 -8.17
CA GLN A 15 -11.49 27.07 -8.47
C GLN A 15 -11.28 27.94 -7.21
N VAL A 16 -10.44 27.49 -6.29
CA VAL A 16 -9.93 28.29 -5.19
C VAL A 16 -8.70 29.02 -5.72
N LYS A 17 -8.77 30.34 -5.78
CA LYS A 17 -7.60 31.15 -6.12
C LYS A 17 -6.46 30.75 -5.18
N PRO A 18 -5.30 30.32 -5.69
CA PRO A 18 -4.20 29.89 -4.84
C PRO A 18 -3.79 31.07 -3.93
N ARG A 19 -3.87 30.85 -2.62
CA ARG A 19 -3.19 31.74 -1.67
C ARG A 19 -1.70 31.68 -2.00
N ARG A 20 -1.02 32.82 -2.01
CA ARG A 20 0.42 32.88 -2.17
C ARG A 20 1.07 32.19 -0.98
N PHE A 21 1.45 30.95 -1.15
CA PHE A 21 2.20 30.20 -0.15
C PHE A 21 3.65 30.66 -0.09
N SER A 22 4.21 30.64 1.11
CA SER A 22 5.58 31.08 1.33
C SER A 22 6.57 30.23 0.55
N LYS A 23 7.68 30.80 0.16
CA LYS A 23 8.77 30.20 -0.63
C LYS A 23 9.38 28.89 -0.05
N GLN A 24 8.94 28.45 1.09
CA GLN A 24 9.47 27.27 1.81
C GLN A 24 9.08 25.91 1.22
N TRP A 25 8.11 25.87 0.32
CA TRP A 25 7.55 24.63 -0.23
C TRP A 25 7.93 24.33 -1.68
N LYS A 26 8.89 25.02 -2.22
CA LYS A 26 9.54 24.49 -3.40
C LYS A 26 10.37 23.30 -2.93
N MET A 27 10.00 22.10 -3.37
CA MET A 27 10.87 20.95 -3.29
C MET A 27 12.28 21.40 -3.69
N ASP A 28 13.20 21.36 -2.73
CA ASP A 28 14.56 21.85 -2.94
C ASP A 28 15.20 21.03 -4.06
N GLY A 29 15.16 21.58 -5.24
CA GLY A 29 15.94 21.18 -6.39
C GLY A 29 15.29 20.17 -7.31
N PRO A 30 15.56 20.35 -8.59
CA PRO A 30 15.11 19.42 -9.61
C PRO A 30 15.84 18.09 -9.45
N GLU A 31 15.14 17.04 -9.78
CA GLU A 31 15.53 15.70 -10.24
C GLU A 31 16.96 15.17 -9.95
N LYS A 32 17.97 16.00 -9.90
CA LYS A 32 19.37 15.56 -9.70
C LYS A 32 19.67 14.96 -8.34
N SER A 33 18.92 15.35 -7.32
CA SER A 33 19.18 14.89 -5.95
C SER A 33 18.32 13.68 -5.57
N TRP A 34 17.25 13.38 -6.30
CA TRP A 34 16.26 12.40 -5.90
C TRP A 34 16.82 10.98 -5.82
N ASN A 35 17.59 10.55 -6.79
CA ASN A 35 18.13 9.18 -6.80
C ASN A 35 19.16 8.94 -5.69
N THR A 36 20.03 9.90 -5.41
CA THR A 36 21.07 9.75 -4.35
C THR A 36 20.48 9.97 -2.96
N VAL A 37 19.60 10.97 -2.80
CA VAL A 37 18.92 11.27 -1.53
C VAL A 37 17.91 10.18 -1.16
N GLU A 38 17.24 9.56 -2.13
CA GLU A 38 16.37 8.41 -1.93
C GLU A 38 17.11 7.22 -1.32
N HIS A 39 18.22 6.83 -1.90
CA HIS A 39 19.05 5.75 -1.39
C HIS A 39 19.56 6.05 0.03
N GLU A 40 20.14 7.22 0.24
CA GLU A 40 20.67 7.60 1.55
C GLU A 40 19.58 7.69 2.63
N SER A 41 18.44 8.31 2.31
CA SER A 41 17.36 8.44 3.29
C SER A 41 16.69 7.10 3.63
N PHE A 42 16.54 6.20 2.66
CA PHE A 42 16.04 4.86 2.89
C PHE A 42 16.96 4.04 3.80
N PHE A 43 18.26 4.02 3.51
CA PHE A 43 19.22 3.30 4.34
C PHE A 43 19.33 3.89 5.75
N GLN A 44 19.34 5.21 5.89
CA GLN A 44 19.34 5.87 7.20
C GLN A 44 18.05 5.58 7.99
N TRP A 45 16.91 5.58 7.34
CA TRP A 45 15.64 5.22 7.96
C TRP A 45 15.64 3.75 8.39
N ARG A 46 16.05 2.84 7.51
CA ARG A 46 16.19 1.41 7.81
C ARG A 46 17.12 1.17 9.01
N ASP A 47 18.25 1.85 9.05
CA ASP A 47 19.21 1.70 10.13
C ASP A 47 18.69 2.30 11.46
N LYS A 48 17.90 3.35 11.40
CA LYS A 48 17.18 3.88 12.57
C LYS A 48 16.12 2.91 13.08
N LEU A 49 15.40 2.25 12.20
CA LEU A 49 14.44 1.20 12.59
C LEU A 49 15.15 0.02 13.24
N ARG A 50 16.25 -0.44 12.65
CA ARG A 50 17.09 -1.50 13.22
C ARG A 50 17.61 -1.16 14.64
N ALA A 51 18.02 0.07 14.82
CA ALA A 51 18.52 0.54 16.13
C ALA A 51 17.42 0.69 17.20
N ARG A 52 16.19 1.00 16.77
CA ARG A 52 15.05 1.20 17.68
C ARG A 52 14.31 -0.08 18.04
N ARG A 53 14.38 -1.10 17.20
CA ARG A 53 13.57 -2.32 17.29
C ARG A 53 14.49 -3.51 17.06
N ALA A 54 14.48 -4.47 17.97
CA ALA A 54 15.12 -5.76 17.77
C ALA A 54 14.37 -6.59 16.71
N MET A 55 14.01 -5.97 15.57
CA MET A 55 13.31 -6.63 14.47
C MET A 55 14.28 -7.55 13.71
N THR A 56 13.75 -8.65 13.22
CA THR A 56 14.54 -9.53 12.37
C THR A 56 14.95 -8.77 11.11
N ASN A 57 16.19 -8.93 10.70
CA ASN A 57 16.76 -8.24 9.53
C ASN A 57 15.92 -8.43 8.26
N ASP A 58 15.22 -9.56 8.13
CA ASP A 58 14.48 -9.95 6.94
C ASP A 58 13.22 -9.11 6.67
N GLU A 59 12.49 -8.69 7.70
CA GLU A 59 11.26 -7.91 7.53
C GLU A 59 11.55 -6.49 7.02
N ILE A 60 12.60 -5.85 7.55
CA ILE A 60 12.99 -4.49 7.11
C ILE A 60 13.63 -4.52 5.72
N LEU A 61 14.38 -5.58 5.39
CA LEU A 61 15.04 -5.70 4.09
C LEU A 61 14.07 -5.86 2.94
N ARG A 62 12.87 -6.37 3.18
CA ARG A 62 11.83 -6.53 2.15
C ARG A 62 11.08 -5.25 1.82
N ARG A 63 11.17 -4.21 2.66
CA ARG A 63 10.50 -2.95 2.43
C ARG A 63 11.24 -2.10 1.43
N GLN A 64 10.52 -1.74 0.39
CA GLN A 64 11.00 -0.99 -0.76
C GLN A 64 10.11 0.22 -0.98
N LYS A 65 10.62 1.21 -1.69
CA LYS A 65 9.86 2.38 -2.11
C LYS A 65 10.11 2.71 -3.58
N ALA A 66 9.21 3.49 -4.16
CA ALA A 66 9.41 4.14 -5.44
C ALA A 66 8.86 5.56 -5.41
N ILE A 67 9.21 6.36 -6.42
CA ILE A 67 8.60 7.65 -6.65
C ILE A 67 7.72 7.53 -7.89
N LEU A 68 6.47 7.91 -7.74
CA LEU A 68 5.58 8.16 -8.85
C LEU A 68 5.77 9.60 -9.31
N ASN A 69 6.28 9.79 -10.52
CA ASN A 69 6.55 11.09 -11.14
C ASN A 69 6.31 11.08 -12.66
N GLY A 70 5.43 10.21 -13.11
CA GLY A 70 5.10 10.04 -14.53
C GLY A 70 4.14 11.10 -15.09
N ASN A 71 3.63 12.01 -14.25
CA ASN A 71 2.77 13.13 -14.63
C ASN A 71 3.00 14.33 -13.70
N LYS A 72 2.01 15.22 -13.56
CA LYS A 72 2.12 16.40 -12.69
C LYS A 72 2.07 16.09 -11.21
N ILE A 73 1.65 14.87 -10.83
CA ILE A 73 1.62 14.44 -9.43
C ILE A 73 2.89 13.68 -9.13
N THR A 74 3.57 14.08 -8.06
CA THR A 74 4.74 13.38 -7.54
C THR A 74 4.49 12.94 -6.10
N THR A 75 4.76 11.65 -5.81
CA THR A 75 4.64 11.11 -4.46
C THR A 75 5.54 9.89 -4.28
N GLU A 76 5.94 9.61 -3.05
CA GLU A 76 6.51 8.31 -2.67
C GLU A 76 5.40 7.26 -2.56
N ILE A 77 5.76 6.02 -2.85
CA ILE A 77 4.95 4.84 -2.57
C ILE A 77 5.80 3.77 -1.89
N TRP A 78 5.17 2.97 -1.05
CA TRP A 78 5.82 1.92 -0.29
C TRP A 78 5.17 0.57 -0.59
N ASN A 79 5.98 -0.50 -0.67
CA ASN A 79 5.48 -1.83 -0.99
C ASN A 79 4.74 -2.53 0.17
N TYR A 80 4.39 -1.81 1.21
CA TYR A 80 3.41 -2.20 2.24
C TYR A 80 2.09 -1.42 2.14
N GLY A 81 1.83 -0.77 0.98
CA GLY A 81 0.56 -0.16 0.63
C GLY A 81 0.46 1.35 0.87
N SER A 82 1.38 1.96 1.62
CA SER A 82 1.35 3.39 1.89
C SER A 82 1.72 4.21 0.63
N ILE A 83 0.93 5.25 0.37
CA ILE A 83 1.16 6.28 -0.64
C ILE A 83 1.44 7.56 0.12
N SER A 84 2.56 8.21 -0.17
CA SER A 84 3.19 9.17 0.69
C SER A 84 3.49 8.56 2.06
N SER A 85 4.34 9.10 2.83
CA SER A 85 4.58 8.62 4.19
C SER A 85 5.35 9.67 4.95
N PRO A 86 4.85 10.08 6.08
CA PRO A 86 5.53 11.02 6.94
C PRO A 86 6.79 10.41 7.52
N GLY A 87 7.85 11.14 7.52
CA GLY A 87 9.11 10.73 8.11
C GLY A 87 10.28 10.70 7.13
N ASN A 88 10.02 10.89 5.86
CA ASN A 88 11.02 11.15 4.83
C ASN A 88 10.95 12.58 4.30
N ARG A 89 11.92 12.98 3.49
CA ARG A 89 12.02 14.35 2.98
C ARG A 89 10.98 14.70 1.92
N VAL A 90 10.40 13.68 1.28
CA VAL A 90 9.25 13.84 0.37
C VAL A 90 8.05 13.29 1.10
N THR A 91 7.30 14.15 1.70
CA THR A 91 6.30 13.78 2.70
C THR A 91 4.89 13.91 2.22
N ASP A 92 4.67 14.46 1.06
CA ASP A 92 3.32 14.73 0.58
C ASP A 92 3.08 14.14 -0.80
N ILE A 93 1.79 13.97 -1.13
CA ILE A 93 1.37 13.89 -2.52
C ILE A 93 1.45 15.33 -3.06
N VAL A 94 2.39 15.56 -3.96
CA VAL A 94 2.67 16.89 -4.50
C VAL A 94 2.08 17.02 -5.90
N TRP A 95 1.27 18.04 -6.13
CA TRP A 95 0.76 18.44 -7.43
C TRP A 95 1.17 19.87 -7.74
N GLU A 96 1.83 20.08 -8.88
CA GLU A 96 2.35 21.41 -9.30
C GLU A 96 3.15 22.15 -8.22
N GLY A 97 3.87 21.40 -7.37
CA GLY A 97 4.73 21.95 -6.33
C GLY A 97 4.04 22.28 -5.00
N LEU A 98 2.78 21.91 -4.84
CA LEU A 98 2.02 22.05 -3.58
C LEU A 98 1.69 20.66 -3.03
N GLY A 99 1.84 20.47 -1.71
CA GLY A 99 1.46 19.26 -1.00
C GLY A 99 -0.06 19.18 -0.77
N TYR A 100 -0.63 17.99 -0.93
CA TYR A 100 -2.07 17.75 -0.78
C TYR A 100 -2.40 16.55 0.10
N GLY A 101 -1.50 15.62 0.29
CA GLY A 101 -1.79 14.43 1.04
C GLY A 101 -0.60 13.92 1.84
N TYR A 102 -0.86 13.61 3.10
CA TYR A 102 0.14 13.15 4.03
C TYR A 102 0.37 11.64 3.96
N GLU A 103 -0.72 10.87 4.00
CA GLU A 103 -0.66 9.42 3.89
C GLU A 103 -1.98 8.85 3.37
N PHE A 104 -1.90 7.91 2.44
CA PHE A 104 -3.03 7.17 1.91
C PHE A 104 -2.69 5.69 1.81
N GLY A 105 -3.69 4.82 2.00
CA GLY A 105 -3.46 3.40 1.82
C GLY A 105 -4.74 2.57 1.86
N PRO A 106 -4.70 1.35 1.30
CA PRO A 106 -5.84 0.45 1.30
C PRO A 106 -6.03 -0.23 2.64
N PHE A 107 -7.29 -0.52 2.98
CA PHE A 107 -7.64 -1.43 4.05
C PHE A 107 -8.70 -2.43 3.62
N ILE A 108 -8.73 -3.57 4.29
CA ILE A 108 -9.77 -4.60 4.14
C ILE A 108 -10.42 -4.81 5.50
N GLY A 109 -11.71 -4.57 5.56
CA GLY A 109 -12.54 -4.97 6.69
C GLY A 109 -13.28 -6.28 6.40
N ALA A 110 -13.44 -7.13 7.41
CA ALA A 110 -14.25 -8.34 7.29
C ALA A 110 -14.86 -8.74 8.63
N GLU A 111 -15.99 -9.46 8.58
CA GLU A 111 -16.48 -10.19 9.72
C GLU A 111 -15.81 -11.56 9.80
N ILE A 112 -15.19 -11.88 10.93
CA ILE A 112 -14.56 -13.17 11.20
C ILE A 112 -15.25 -13.90 12.35
N ILE A 113 -15.25 -15.24 12.29
CA ILE A 113 -15.69 -16.09 13.39
C ILE A 113 -14.51 -16.35 14.30
N ILE A 114 -14.71 -16.10 15.58
CA ILE A 114 -13.66 -16.15 16.61
C ILE A 114 -14.12 -16.91 17.85
N PRO A 115 -13.22 -17.39 18.70
CA PRO A 115 -13.58 -17.94 20.01
C PRO A 115 -14.27 -16.89 20.90
N ALA A 116 -15.15 -17.36 21.77
CA ALA A 116 -15.82 -16.48 22.72
C ALA A 116 -14.84 -15.62 23.52
N ASN A 117 -15.14 -14.32 23.60
CA ASN A 117 -14.35 -13.33 24.36
C ASN A 117 -12.86 -13.24 23.94
N SER A 118 -12.52 -13.63 22.72
CA SER A 118 -11.13 -13.58 22.24
C SER A 118 -10.73 -12.22 21.63
N HIS A 119 -11.67 -11.31 21.47
CA HIS A 119 -11.46 -9.95 20.96
C HIS A 119 -12.31 -8.96 21.76
N GLN A 120 -11.84 -7.73 21.94
CA GLN A 120 -12.56 -6.70 22.69
C GLN A 120 -13.93 -6.36 22.07
N ASP A 121 -14.03 -6.38 20.74
CA ASP A 121 -15.24 -6.07 19.98
C ASP A 121 -16.02 -7.33 19.58
N ALA A 122 -15.79 -8.46 20.29
CA ALA A 122 -16.48 -9.70 20.02
C ALA A 122 -17.98 -9.59 20.36
N TYR A 123 -18.81 -10.12 19.47
CA TYR A 123 -20.27 -10.18 19.66
C TYR A 123 -20.83 -11.53 19.24
N ILE A 124 -22.02 -11.87 19.79
CA ILE A 124 -22.76 -13.06 19.36
C ILE A 124 -23.52 -12.73 18.08
N LYS A 125 -23.31 -13.54 17.03
CA LYS A 125 -24.06 -13.39 15.77
C LYS A 125 -25.54 -13.66 16.01
N LYS A 126 -26.39 -12.85 15.37
CA LYS A 126 -27.83 -12.96 15.47
C LYS A 126 -28.47 -13.10 14.09
N ASP A 127 -29.58 -13.82 14.05
CA ASP A 127 -30.41 -13.88 12.84
C ASP A 127 -31.23 -12.59 12.65
N ALA A 128 -31.99 -12.50 11.57
CA ALA A 128 -32.86 -11.36 11.28
C ALA A 128 -33.94 -11.09 12.35
N SER A 129 -34.25 -12.07 13.19
CA SER A 129 -35.22 -11.97 14.31
C SER A 129 -34.55 -11.59 15.62
N GLY A 130 -33.23 -11.44 15.65
CA GLY A 130 -32.46 -11.08 16.83
C GLY A 130 -32.06 -12.27 17.73
N ASN A 131 -32.31 -13.51 17.30
CA ASN A 131 -31.92 -14.70 18.06
C ASN A 131 -30.44 -15.05 17.79
N PRO A 132 -29.69 -15.56 18.79
CA PRO A 132 -28.36 -16.09 18.59
C PRO A 132 -28.32 -17.17 17.49
N ILE A 133 -27.35 -17.05 16.57
CA ILE A 133 -27.03 -18.14 15.66
C ILE A 133 -26.13 -19.12 16.41
N LEU A 134 -26.48 -20.42 16.34
CA LEU A 134 -25.77 -21.47 17.04
C LEU A 134 -24.91 -22.29 16.08
N ASP A 135 -23.81 -22.84 16.60
CA ASP A 135 -22.99 -23.82 15.90
C ASP A 135 -23.65 -25.22 15.94
N ALA A 136 -22.97 -26.23 15.39
CA ALA A 136 -23.46 -27.60 15.35
C ALA A 136 -23.62 -28.24 16.76
N ASP A 137 -22.91 -27.72 17.75
CA ASP A 137 -22.94 -28.18 19.13
C ASP A 137 -23.96 -27.42 20.01
N GLY A 138 -24.66 -26.44 19.41
CA GLY A 138 -25.66 -25.62 20.07
C GLY A 138 -25.09 -24.41 20.84
N ASN A 139 -23.85 -24.07 20.63
CA ASN A 139 -23.22 -22.89 21.25
C ASN A 139 -23.41 -21.65 20.38
N PRO A 140 -23.55 -20.46 20.98
CA PRO A 140 -23.59 -19.21 20.23
C PRO A 140 -22.30 -18.97 19.39
N ILE A 141 -22.48 -18.61 18.12
CA ILE A 141 -21.36 -18.22 17.24
C ILE A 141 -20.91 -16.82 17.61
N TRP A 142 -19.64 -16.67 17.92
CA TRP A 142 -19.00 -15.39 18.18
C TRP A 142 -18.30 -14.88 16.93
N ALA A 143 -18.41 -13.58 16.71
CA ALA A 143 -17.77 -12.90 15.59
C ALA A 143 -17.13 -11.58 16.05
N ALA A 144 -16.24 -11.06 15.23
CA ALA A 144 -15.75 -9.68 15.32
C ALA A 144 -15.63 -9.08 13.93
N LYS A 145 -15.82 -7.77 13.82
CA LYS A 145 -15.48 -6.99 12.63
C LYS A 145 -14.07 -6.47 12.83
N VAL A 146 -13.19 -6.83 11.94
CA VAL A 146 -11.75 -6.53 12.01
C VAL A 146 -11.27 -5.87 10.74
N ILE A 147 -10.16 -5.17 10.82
CA ILE A 147 -9.54 -4.47 9.71
C ILE A 147 -8.10 -4.96 9.57
N SER A 148 -7.65 -5.16 8.35
CA SER A 148 -6.24 -5.26 7.98
C SER A 148 -5.88 -4.04 7.13
N ASP A 149 -4.88 -3.30 7.55
CA ASP A 149 -4.33 -2.15 6.83
C ASP A 149 -2.80 -2.11 6.92
N GLY A 150 -2.19 -1.13 6.28
CA GLY A 150 -0.74 -0.97 6.26
C GLY A 150 -0.30 0.42 6.66
N LEU A 151 -1.26 1.20 7.11
CA LEU A 151 -1.07 2.61 7.38
C LEU A 151 -0.38 2.81 8.72
N VAL A 152 0.82 3.25 8.69
CA VAL A 152 1.40 3.93 9.84
C VAL A 152 2.48 4.88 9.39
N SER A 153 2.36 6.07 9.83
CA SER A 153 3.28 7.19 9.65
C SER A 153 4.77 6.90 9.96
N LEU A 154 5.14 5.71 10.35
CA LEU A 154 6.51 5.33 10.68
C LEU A 154 6.86 3.89 10.31
N GLY A 155 6.23 3.38 9.26
CA GLY A 155 6.65 2.10 8.68
C GLY A 155 5.77 0.91 9.01
N GLY A 156 4.45 1.07 8.97
CA GLY A 156 3.48 0.01 9.12
C GLY A 156 2.94 -0.12 10.53
N GLU A 157 1.77 -0.68 10.66
CA GLU A 157 1.18 -0.96 11.95
C GLU A 157 2.08 -1.85 12.81
N ILE A 158 2.16 -1.54 14.09
CA ILE A 158 3.15 -2.13 14.99
C ILE A 158 2.47 -2.71 16.20
N SER A 159 2.90 -3.92 16.57
CA SER A 159 2.50 -4.57 17.81
C SER A 159 2.67 -3.64 19.03
N PRO A 160 1.83 -3.76 20.08
CA PRO A 160 1.93 -2.93 21.28
C PRO A 160 3.31 -2.98 21.98
N ASP A 161 4.04 -4.09 21.81
CA ASP A 161 5.40 -4.23 22.34
C ASP A 161 6.49 -3.67 21.41
N GLY A 162 6.10 -3.15 20.26
CA GLY A 162 6.98 -2.53 19.26
C GLY A 162 7.90 -3.48 18.51
N LYS A 163 7.67 -4.80 18.57
CA LYS A 163 8.60 -5.80 18.01
C LYS A 163 8.20 -6.35 16.65
N SER A 164 6.93 -6.28 16.30
CA SER A 164 6.39 -6.87 15.08
C SER A 164 5.61 -5.84 14.28
N PHE A 165 5.58 -5.99 12.96
CA PHE A 165 4.62 -5.31 12.11
C PHE A 165 3.34 -6.14 12.03
N TRP A 166 2.20 -5.48 12.12
CA TRP A 166 0.88 -6.11 12.05
C TRP A 166 0.09 -5.73 10.80
N GLY A 167 0.55 -4.74 10.06
CA GLY A 167 -0.09 -4.31 8.83
C GLY A 167 0.30 -5.13 7.59
N TRP A 168 0.07 -4.54 6.41
CA TRP A 168 0.49 -5.14 5.15
C TRP A 168 1.99 -5.33 5.09
N GLU A 169 2.42 -6.52 4.69
CA GLU A 169 3.81 -6.85 4.45
C GLU A 169 4.06 -7.22 2.99
N PRO A 170 5.18 -6.80 2.41
CA PRO A 170 5.49 -7.12 1.03
C PRO A 170 5.72 -8.61 0.83
N LEU A 171 5.08 -9.18 -0.20
CA LEU A 171 5.41 -10.48 -0.73
C LEU A 171 6.59 -10.38 -1.68
N THR A 172 7.66 -11.12 -1.38
CA THR A 172 8.87 -11.14 -2.22
C THR A 172 8.70 -12.05 -3.43
N TYR A 173 8.01 -13.18 -3.26
CA TYR A 173 7.87 -14.21 -4.29
C TYR A 173 6.43 -14.67 -4.45
N ASN A 174 6.06 -15.02 -5.67
CA ASN A 174 4.81 -15.72 -5.92
C ASN A 174 4.91 -17.22 -5.54
N GLU A 175 3.80 -17.95 -5.66
CA GLU A 175 3.72 -19.39 -5.34
C GLU A 175 4.67 -20.26 -6.19
N LYS A 176 5.14 -19.78 -7.33
CA LYS A 176 6.09 -20.45 -8.22
C LYS A 176 7.54 -20.07 -7.94
N GLY A 177 7.80 -19.27 -6.91
CA GLY A 177 9.14 -18.79 -6.56
C GLY A 177 9.67 -17.69 -7.50
N VAL A 178 8.80 -17.06 -8.30
CA VAL A 178 9.19 -15.93 -9.13
C VAL A 178 9.05 -14.66 -8.30
N PRO A 179 10.11 -13.86 -8.18
CA PRO A 179 10.05 -12.63 -7.40
C PRO A 179 9.18 -11.56 -8.07
N TYR A 180 8.50 -10.77 -7.23
CA TYR A 180 7.68 -9.63 -7.66
C TYR A 180 8.49 -8.36 -7.95
N GLY A 181 9.74 -8.33 -7.50
CA GLY A 181 10.72 -7.29 -7.73
C GLY A 181 12.10 -7.81 -7.38
N ASP A 182 13.18 -7.07 -7.61
CA ASP A 182 14.51 -7.47 -7.17
C ASP A 182 14.59 -7.40 -5.63
N PRO A 183 14.72 -8.53 -4.91
CA PRO A 183 14.76 -8.55 -3.46
C PRO A 183 16.00 -7.83 -2.87
N ASN A 184 17.01 -7.60 -3.69
CA ASN A 184 18.23 -6.89 -3.29
C ASN A 184 18.13 -5.38 -3.56
N SER A 185 17.19 -4.96 -4.40
CA SER A 185 16.95 -3.54 -4.67
C SER A 185 16.21 -2.87 -3.50
N PRO A 186 16.54 -1.63 -3.13
CA PRO A 186 15.73 -0.84 -2.20
C PRO A 186 14.46 -0.27 -2.85
N ARG A 187 14.24 -0.54 -4.15
CA ARG A 187 13.20 0.09 -4.95
C ARG A 187 12.10 -0.87 -5.34
N ILE A 188 10.86 -0.39 -5.31
CA ILE A 188 9.72 -1.03 -5.96
C ILE A 188 9.96 -0.98 -7.47
N PRO A 189 9.68 -2.06 -8.21
CA PRO A 189 9.77 -2.03 -9.66
C PRO A 189 8.84 -1.00 -10.28
N THR A 190 9.38 -0.27 -11.26
CA THR A 190 8.62 0.62 -12.13
C THR A 190 8.88 0.28 -13.60
N SER A 191 7.88 0.52 -14.45
CA SER A 191 7.93 0.16 -15.87
C SER A 191 8.97 0.97 -16.67
N ASN A 192 9.38 2.11 -16.15
CA ASN A 192 10.36 3.02 -16.75
C ASN A 192 11.72 2.99 -16.06
N ASP A 193 11.96 2.01 -15.16
CA ASP A 193 13.24 1.92 -14.50
C ASP A 193 14.38 1.63 -15.47
N MET A 194 15.55 2.13 -15.14
CA MET A 194 16.72 2.10 -16.01
C MET A 194 17.77 1.15 -15.45
N ASP A 195 18.56 0.63 -16.35
CA ASP A 195 19.83 -0.04 -16.08
C ASP A 195 20.91 1.06 -15.87
N ARG A 196 21.27 1.32 -14.61
CA ARG A 196 22.26 2.37 -14.25
C ARG A 196 23.64 1.80 -14.01
N ASP A 197 23.72 0.52 -13.68
CA ASP A 197 25.00 -0.16 -13.44
C ASP A 197 25.56 -0.86 -14.69
N GLY A 198 24.77 -0.96 -15.76
CA GLY A 198 25.19 -1.46 -17.06
C GLY A 198 25.22 -3.00 -17.17
N ASP A 199 24.50 -3.69 -16.31
CA ASP A 199 24.40 -5.16 -16.30
C ASP A 199 23.40 -5.71 -17.33
N GLY A 200 22.64 -4.84 -18.00
CA GLY A 200 21.60 -5.20 -18.98
C GLY A 200 20.22 -5.41 -18.38
N LYS A 201 20.04 -5.14 -17.11
CA LYS A 201 18.80 -5.28 -16.35
C LYS A 201 18.38 -3.95 -15.72
N PRO A 202 17.12 -3.50 -15.80
CA PRO A 202 16.66 -2.38 -14.98
C PRO A 202 16.84 -2.67 -13.48
N ASP A 203 17.39 -1.71 -12.73
CA ASP A 203 17.91 -1.90 -11.35
C ASP A 203 16.93 -2.52 -10.34
N SER A 204 15.62 -2.30 -10.54
CA SER A 204 14.58 -2.84 -9.63
C SER A 204 13.91 -4.10 -10.16
N TRP A 205 14.22 -4.53 -11.39
CA TRP A 205 13.60 -5.70 -11.98
C TRP A 205 14.34 -6.98 -11.58
N PRO A 206 13.61 -8.07 -11.27
CA PRO A 206 14.26 -9.33 -10.91
C PRO A 206 14.73 -10.11 -12.14
N GLU A 207 15.71 -10.98 -11.94
CA GLU A 207 16.21 -11.90 -12.96
C GLU A 207 15.11 -12.73 -13.63
N GLY A 208 14.07 -13.10 -12.88
CA GLY A 208 12.95 -13.90 -13.38
C GLY A 208 12.09 -13.19 -14.44
N TRP A 209 12.30 -11.91 -14.71
CA TRP A 209 11.60 -11.18 -15.77
C TRP A 209 12.36 -11.19 -17.11
N TYR A 210 13.50 -11.87 -17.18
CA TYR A 210 14.20 -12.05 -18.44
C TYR A 210 13.44 -13.01 -19.37
N ASN A 211 13.13 -12.53 -20.58
CA ASN A 211 12.50 -13.33 -21.62
C ASN A 211 13.55 -13.85 -22.61
N ALA A 212 13.84 -15.14 -22.53
CA ALA A 212 14.87 -15.78 -23.34
C ALA A 212 14.57 -15.72 -24.86
N ASN A 213 13.29 -15.74 -25.25
CA ASN A 213 12.89 -15.67 -26.66
C ASN A 213 13.11 -14.27 -27.24
N LEU A 214 12.84 -13.24 -26.42
CA LEU A 214 13.04 -11.84 -26.81
C LEU A 214 14.45 -11.33 -26.49
N LYS A 215 15.24 -12.13 -25.77
CA LYS A 215 16.62 -11.80 -25.30
C LYS A 215 16.68 -10.47 -24.56
N ARG A 216 15.68 -10.18 -23.74
CA ARG A 216 15.58 -8.96 -22.94
C ARG A 216 14.70 -9.15 -21.73
N TYR A 217 14.82 -8.26 -20.77
CA TYR A 217 13.87 -8.12 -19.68
C TYR A 217 12.54 -7.58 -20.18
N VAL A 218 11.43 -8.04 -19.60
CA VAL A 218 10.07 -7.65 -19.98
C VAL A 218 9.24 -7.30 -18.75
N TRP A 219 8.53 -6.20 -18.84
CA TRP A 219 7.62 -5.75 -17.78
C TRP A 219 6.42 -6.70 -17.65
N PRO A 220 6.02 -7.10 -16.42
CA PRO A 220 4.85 -7.97 -16.20
C PRO A 220 3.55 -7.17 -16.27
N GLY A 221 3.31 -6.44 -17.36
CA GLY A 221 2.19 -5.55 -17.52
C GLY A 221 0.84 -6.27 -17.45
N ALA A 222 -0.11 -5.70 -16.70
CA ALA A 222 -1.46 -6.23 -16.58
C ALA A 222 -2.35 -5.84 -17.76
N LEU A 223 -2.19 -4.62 -18.24
CA LEU A 223 -2.98 -4.09 -19.39
C LEU A 223 -2.39 -4.50 -20.74
N ARG A 224 -1.09 -4.75 -20.78
CA ARG A 224 -0.38 -5.18 -21.96
C ARG A 224 0.79 -6.08 -21.60
N GLN A 225 0.80 -7.29 -22.14
CA GLN A 225 1.87 -8.25 -21.87
C GLN A 225 3.22 -7.74 -22.37
N GLY A 226 4.21 -7.75 -21.48
CA GLY A 226 5.60 -7.39 -21.77
C GLY A 226 5.89 -5.88 -21.79
N SER A 227 4.90 -5.04 -21.52
CA SER A 227 5.10 -3.59 -21.41
C SER A 227 4.00 -2.93 -20.57
N SER A 228 4.20 -1.69 -20.17
CA SER A 228 3.14 -0.84 -19.63
C SER A 228 2.41 -0.07 -20.76
N ASN A 229 1.15 0.27 -20.54
CA ASN A 229 0.42 1.23 -21.36
C ASN A 229 0.52 2.65 -20.81
N ALA A 230 1.00 2.81 -19.60
CA ALA A 230 1.20 4.10 -18.94
C ALA A 230 2.62 4.63 -19.18
N ASP A 231 2.82 5.90 -18.96
CA ASP A 231 4.17 6.50 -18.96
C ASP A 231 4.95 6.00 -17.74
N LEU A 232 4.25 5.74 -16.62
CA LEU A 232 4.80 5.08 -15.45
C LEU A 232 3.77 4.11 -14.88
N GLU A 233 4.20 2.88 -14.62
CA GLU A 233 3.48 1.87 -13.85
C GLU A 233 4.40 1.36 -12.74
N SER A 234 3.90 1.24 -11.52
CA SER A 234 4.56 0.51 -10.43
C SER A 234 3.82 -0.78 -10.14
N PHE A 235 4.54 -1.76 -9.57
CA PHE A 235 4.00 -3.08 -9.29
C PHE A 235 4.62 -3.65 -8.02
N PHE A 236 3.75 -4.11 -7.11
CA PHE A 236 4.15 -4.87 -5.92
C PHE A 236 2.96 -5.67 -5.39
N VAL A 237 3.22 -6.60 -4.49
CA VAL A 237 2.20 -7.43 -3.86
C VAL A 237 2.39 -7.42 -2.36
N VAL A 238 1.29 -7.36 -1.63
CA VAL A 238 1.27 -7.38 -0.16
C VAL A 238 0.34 -8.46 0.35
N ASP A 239 0.56 -8.89 1.59
CA ASP A 239 -0.38 -9.70 2.35
C ASP A 239 -0.46 -9.25 3.82
N ASP A 240 -1.41 -9.81 4.57
CA ASP A 240 -1.64 -9.51 5.98
C ASP A 240 -1.24 -10.65 6.93
N ARG A 241 -0.42 -11.60 6.49
CA ARG A 241 -0.05 -12.79 7.27
C ARG A 241 0.62 -12.49 8.62
N SER A 242 1.23 -11.32 8.74
CA SER A 242 1.90 -10.86 9.96
C SER A 242 0.95 -10.18 10.95
N ASN A 243 -0.29 -9.93 10.57
CA ASN A 243 -1.26 -9.25 11.43
C ASN A 243 -1.71 -10.15 12.56
N GLN A 244 -1.32 -9.81 13.80
CA GLN A 244 -1.66 -10.54 15.02
C GLN A 244 -2.60 -9.74 15.94
N GLU A 245 -3.20 -8.69 15.42
CA GLU A 245 -4.12 -7.83 16.17
C GLU A 245 -5.35 -8.61 16.66
N PHE A 246 -5.78 -9.60 15.89
CA PHE A 246 -6.90 -10.46 16.22
C PHE A 246 -6.54 -11.95 16.06
N LYS A 247 -7.10 -12.80 16.93
CA LYS A 247 -6.86 -14.25 16.92
C LYS A 247 -7.71 -14.94 15.85
N TYR A 248 -7.20 -14.95 14.63
CA TYR A 248 -7.81 -15.65 13.50
C TYR A 248 -6.71 -16.37 12.71
N TYR A 249 -7.00 -17.61 12.33
CA TYR A 249 -6.05 -18.47 11.63
C TYR A 249 -6.64 -18.83 10.27
N PRO A 250 -6.27 -18.11 9.21
CA PRO A 250 -6.82 -18.29 7.88
C PRO A 250 -6.41 -19.63 7.22
N PHE A 251 -5.34 -20.26 7.72
CA PHE A 251 -4.80 -21.51 7.19
C PHE A 251 -4.81 -22.57 8.30
N SER A 252 -5.50 -23.70 8.07
CA SER A 252 -5.67 -24.76 9.10
C SER A 252 -4.37 -25.46 9.48
N ASN A 253 -3.42 -25.51 8.56
CA ASN A 253 -2.14 -26.20 8.75
C ASN A 253 -0.96 -25.28 9.09
N ASP A 254 -1.18 -23.98 9.22
CA ASP A 254 -0.13 -23.02 9.48
C ASP A 254 -0.60 -21.89 10.42
N SER A 255 -0.46 -22.13 11.72
CA SER A 255 -0.82 -21.17 12.76
C SER A 255 0.19 -20.01 12.90
N THR A 256 1.25 -20.00 12.15
CA THR A 256 2.20 -18.87 12.13
C THR A 256 1.72 -17.71 11.25
N LYS A 257 0.79 -17.99 10.33
CA LYS A 257 0.13 -16.99 9.49
C LYS A 257 -1.20 -16.61 10.13
N MET A 258 -1.35 -15.34 10.39
CA MET A 258 -2.56 -14.75 10.97
C MET A 258 -3.16 -13.74 9.98
N GLY A 259 -3.88 -12.73 10.46
CA GLY A 259 -4.62 -11.81 9.61
C GLY A 259 -5.81 -12.47 8.94
N LEU A 260 -6.38 -11.84 7.94
CA LEU A 260 -7.54 -12.35 7.17
C LEU A 260 -7.13 -13.39 6.11
N GLY A 261 -5.83 -13.52 5.80
CA GLY A 261 -5.32 -14.32 4.70
C GLY A 261 -5.58 -13.70 3.33
N ILE A 262 -5.47 -12.39 3.26
CA ILE A 262 -5.65 -11.59 2.05
C ILE A 262 -4.30 -11.33 1.38
N GLU A 263 -4.31 -11.40 0.04
CA GLU A 263 -3.23 -10.95 -0.82
C GLU A 263 -3.74 -9.82 -1.72
N ILE A 264 -2.98 -8.73 -1.84
CA ILE A 264 -3.32 -7.59 -2.70
C ILE A 264 -2.18 -7.36 -3.70
N GLU A 265 -2.49 -7.52 -4.99
CA GLU A 265 -1.64 -7.03 -6.07
C GLU A 265 -1.95 -5.54 -6.27
N CYS A 266 -0.93 -4.72 -6.14
CA CYS A 266 -1.01 -3.27 -6.25
C CYS A 266 -0.33 -2.81 -7.54
N ARG A 267 -1.06 -2.04 -8.36
CA ARG A 267 -0.54 -1.42 -9.57
C ARG A 267 -0.99 0.03 -9.63
N TYR A 268 -0.03 0.92 -9.76
CA TYR A 268 -0.28 2.35 -9.83
C TYR A 268 0.20 2.88 -11.16
N TYR A 269 -0.64 3.70 -11.80
CA TYR A 269 -0.41 4.18 -13.15
C TYR A 269 -0.46 5.69 -13.22
N GLN A 270 0.42 6.25 -14.02
CA GLN A 270 0.42 7.67 -14.37
C GLN A 270 0.59 7.85 -15.87
N TRP A 271 -0.13 8.81 -16.44
CA TRP A 271 -0.02 9.25 -17.82
C TRP A 271 0.24 10.75 -17.87
N SER A 272 1.16 11.17 -18.71
CA SER A 272 1.47 12.58 -18.99
C SER A 272 0.50 13.22 -20.00
N ASN A 273 -0.47 12.47 -20.50
CA ASN A 273 -1.51 12.99 -21.38
C ASN A 273 -2.36 14.04 -20.63
N PRO A 274 -2.70 15.18 -21.27
CA PRO A 274 -3.49 16.24 -20.63
C PRO A 274 -4.84 15.81 -20.02
N LEU A 275 -5.41 14.69 -20.47
CA LEU A 275 -6.64 14.15 -19.88
C LEU A 275 -6.43 13.34 -18.60
N ALA A 276 -5.18 13.01 -18.26
CA ALA A 276 -4.84 12.16 -17.12
C ALA A 276 -3.59 12.63 -16.34
N GLU A 277 -3.02 13.77 -16.70
CA GLU A 277 -1.78 14.27 -16.09
C GLU A 277 -1.92 14.70 -14.62
N ASP A 278 -3.16 14.86 -14.15
CA ASP A 278 -3.51 15.27 -12.80
C ASP A 278 -4.15 14.12 -12.00
N VAL A 279 -3.91 12.86 -12.40
CA VAL A 279 -4.54 11.67 -11.79
C VAL A 279 -3.53 10.56 -11.58
N ILE A 280 -3.57 9.90 -10.42
CA ILE A 280 -2.94 8.60 -10.19
C ILE A 280 -4.05 7.54 -10.22
N PHE A 281 -3.90 6.52 -11.06
CA PHE A 281 -4.82 5.39 -11.12
C PHE A 281 -4.29 4.26 -10.25
N LEU A 282 -5.04 3.90 -9.22
CA LEU A 282 -4.68 2.84 -8.28
C LEU A 282 -5.56 1.62 -8.56
N ILE A 283 -4.94 0.51 -8.91
CA ILE A 283 -5.63 -0.76 -9.17
C ILE A 283 -5.19 -1.78 -8.14
N TYR A 284 -6.14 -2.25 -7.36
CA TYR A 284 -5.96 -3.28 -6.36
C TYR A 284 -6.70 -4.55 -6.76
N LYS A 285 -5.96 -5.64 -6.90
CA LYS A 285 -6.53 -6.97 -7.10
C LYS A 285 -6.46 -7.73 -5.78
N VAL A 286 -7.58 -7.80 -5.10
CA VAL A 286 -7.71 -8.45 -3.79
C VAL A 286 -8.08 -9.91 -3.96
N THR A 287 -7.31 -10.79 -3.34
CA THR A 287 -7.51 -12.24 -3.40
C THR A 287 -7.60 -12.81 -2.00
N ASN A 288 -8.69 -13.50 -1.68
CA ASN A 288 -8.77 -14.33 -0.48
C ASN A 288 -7.93 -15.59 -0.73
N LYS A 289 -6.80 -15.71 -0.04
CA LYS A 289 -5.89 -16.86 -0.06
C LYS A 289 -6.18 -17.82 1.10
N SER A 290 -7.04 -17.41 2.05
CA SER A 290 -7.41 -18.24 3.19
C SER A 290 -8.22 -19.47 2.75
N GLU A 291 -8.26 -20.48 3.60
CA GLU A 291 -9.12 -21.65 3.47
C GLU A 291 -10.55 -21.40 3.96
N LYS A 292 -10.83 -20.18 4.39
CA LYS A 292 -12.11 -19.79 5.00
C LYS A 292 -12.84 -18.75 4.16
N ASP A 293 -14.14 -18.77 4.20
CA ASP A 293 -14.97 -17.70 3.68
C ASP A 293 -14.91 -16.49 4.62
N LEU A 294 -14.77 -15.31 4.04
CA LEU A 294 -14.86 -14.04 4.73
C LEU A 294 -16.23 -13.43 4.48
N ASN A 295 -16.91 -13.03 5.55
CA ASN A 295 -18.21 -12.37 5.45
C ASN A 295 -18.07 -10.86 5.55
N GLU A 296 -19.05 -10.14 5.00
CA GLU A 296 -19.14 -8.69 5.07
C GLU A 296 -17.82 -7.99 4.70
N VAL A 297 -17.17 -8.45 3.64
CA VAL A 297 -15.90 -7.88 3.20
C VAL A 297 -16.11 -6.47 2.66
N VAL A 298 -15.34 -5.53 3.21
CA VAL A 298 -15.29 -4.14 2.77
C VAL A 298 -13.88 -3.81 2.34
N PHE A 299 -13.75 -3.25 1.13
CA PHE A 299 -12.52 -2.60 0.69
C PHE A 299 -12.67 -1.10 0.88
N GLY A 300 -11.67 -0.46 1.47
CA GLY A 300 -11.63 0.97 1.67
C GLY A 300 -10.26 1.56 1.42
N MET A 301 -10.25 2.87 1.34
CA MET A 301 -9.03 3.66 1.31
C MET A 301 -9.06 4.61 2.50
N TRP A 302 -8.04 4.55 3.33
CA TRP A 302 -7.81 5.57 4.34
C TRP A 302 -7.01 6.71 3.72
N GLY A 303 -7.25 7.93 4.14
CA GLY A 303 -6.52 9.07 3.66
C GLY A 303 -6.42 10.17 4.70
N ASP A 304 -5.24 10.74 4.81
CA ASP A 304 -4.94 11.91 5.63
C ASP A 304 -4.56 13.08 4.70
N PRO A 305 -5.45 14.05 4.48
CA PRO A 305 -5.14 15.21 3.69
C PRO A 305 -4.12 16.09 4.41
N HIS A 306 -3.34 16.82 3.62
CA HIS A 306 -2.29 17.69 4.11
C HIS A 306 -2.11 18.87 3.16
N ILE A 307 -3.21 19.63 3.02
CA ILE A 307 -3.29 20.69 2.01
C ILE A 307 -2.43 21.88 2.42
N GLY A 308 -1.48 22.24 1.54
CA GLY A 308 -0.48 23.27 1.85
C GLY A 308 0.75 22.74 2.57
N GLY A 309 0.81 21.44 2.85
CA GLY A 309 1.97 20.74 3.41
C GLY A 309 2.09 20.81 4.94
N PRO A 310 3.15 20.23 5.51
CA PRO A 310 3.30 19.96 6.95
C PRO A 310 3.15 21.16 7.91
N SER A 311 3.18 22.37 7.43
CA SER A 311 2.98 23.56 8.27
C SER A 311 1.54 24.08 8.27
N ASN A 312 0.65 23.45 7.51
CA ASN A 312 -0.72 23.96 7.31
C ASN A 312 -1.81 22.86 7.41
N TRP A 313 -1.55 21.80 8.15
CA TRP A 313 -2.47 20.66 8.28
C TRP A 313 -3.62 20.87 9.30
N GLN A 314 -3.54 21.89 10.13
CA GLN A 314 -4.44 22.07 11.30
C GLN A 314 -5.84 22.56 10.94
N ASP A 315 -6.04 23.05 9.74
CA ASP A 315 -7.32 23.54 9.23
C ASP A 315 -7.86 22.71 8.07
N ASP A 316 -7.25 21.56 7.81
CA ASP A 316 -7.72 20.62 6.79
C ASP A 316 -9.05 19.99 7.19
N LEU A 317 -9.98 19.96 6.25
CA LEU A 317 -11.29 19.34 6.40
C LEU A 317 -11.58 18.51 5.16
N SER A 318 -12.27 17.40 5.34
CA SER A 318 -12.74 16.58 4.24
C SER A 318 -14.28 16.49 4.26
N TYR A 319 -14.86 16.51 3.07
CA TYR A 319 -16.29 16.33 2.87
C TYR A 319 -16.54 15.19 1.89
N PHE A 320 -17.59 14.43 2.13
CA PHE A 320 -18.04 13.39 1.23
C PHE A 320 -19.27 13.86 0.44
N ASP A 321 -19.14 13.87 -0.88
CA ASP A 321 -20.24 14.14 -1.79
C ASP A 321 -20.95 12.83 -2.14
N THR A 322 -22.20 12.69 -1.73
CA THR A 322 -22.99 11.47 -1.94
C THR A 322 -23.51 11.31 -3.38
N GLU A 323 -23.57 12.39 -4.16
CA GLU A 323 -23.99 12.35 -5.58
C GLU A 323 -22.83 11.93 -6.47
N LEU A 324 -21.64 12.46 -6.17
CA LEU A 324 -20.41 12.16 -6.91
C LEU A 324 -19.67 10.93 -6.38
N ASN A 325 -20.05 10.40 -5.20
CA ASN A 325 -19.31 9.38 -4.46
C ASN A 325 -17.83 9.74 -4.32
N MET A 326 -17.57 10.96 -3.90
CA MET A 326 -16.22 11.52 -3.86
C MET A 326 -15.95 12.22 -2.53
N VAL A 327 -14.73 12.08 -2.03
CA VAL A 327 -14.19 12.89 -0.92
C VAL A 327 -13.44 14.08 -1.53
N TYR A 328 -13.61 15.28 -0.98
CA TYR A 328 -12.89 16.49 -1.38
C TYR A 328 -12.59 17.38 -0.18
#